data_dfb3101b5cdf075bb1ff837c55554d35
#
_entry.id   dfb3101b5cdf075bb1ff837c55554d35
#
_cell.length_a   1.000
_cell.length_b   1.000
_cell.length_c   1.000
_cell.angle_alpha   90.00
_cell.angle_beta   90.00
_cell.angle_gamma   90.00
#
_symmetry.space_group_name_H-M   'P 1'
#
loop_
_entity.id
_entity.type
_entity.pdbx_description
1 polymer ?
#
loop_
_entity_poly.entity_id
_entity_poly.type
_entity_poly.pdbx_seq_one_letter_code
_entity_poly.pdbx_strand_id
1 'polypeptide(L)'
;MCIRDSSCINASGVWVPSHGREIAEALAKRLVCIIPKPLDDPEAEIAAFTNPKVAEGISGLIDNQLKVPGATDLTAKHRDGERVVETAGCTFLSPTVIWCEAPEHPLANTEFLFPFVSVVEVPQEEILDRIGPSLVVTAITEDETFIHNFLGSSEVERLNIGPISTNQISWDQPHEGNLFDFLYQQRALQVNRGR
;
A
#
# COMPACT_ATOMS: atom_id res chain seq x y z
N MET A 1 -0.51 -10.88 19.77
CA MET A 1 -1.04 -9.91 18.80
C MET A 1 0.12 -9.40 17.96
N CYS A 2 0.04 -9.47 16.65
CA CYS A 2 1.13 -9.01 15.78
C CYS A 2 0.79 -7.59 15.34
N ILE A 3 1.50 -6.61 15.84
CA ILE A 3 1.41 -5.23 15.37
C ILE A 3 2.07 -5.20 14.00
N ARG A 4 1.29 -4.98 12.94
CA ARG A 4 1.73 -5.14 11.55
C ARG A 4 1.40 -3.90 10.74
N ASP A 5 2.08 -2.83 11.02
CA ASP A 5 1.98 -1.58 10.27
C ASP A 5 3.05 -1.43 9.17
N SER A 6 3.99 -2.37 9.09
CA SER A 6 5.09 -2.35 8.11
C SER A 6 5.25 -3.71 7.39
N SER A 7 4.12 -4.30 6.97
CA SER A 7 4.13 -5.54 6.19
C SER A 7 4.18 -5.23 4.69
N CYS A 8 4.96 -6.01 3.94
CA CYS A 8 5.05 -5.93 2.47
C CYS A 8 3.72 -6.14 1.73
N ILE A 9 2.70 -6.64 2.42
CA ILE A 9 1.34 -6.81 1.88
C ILE A 9 0.35 -5.74 2.35
N ASN A 10 0.80 -4.71 3.06
CA ASN A 10 -0.05 -3.57 3.39
C ASN A 10 -0.28 -2.70 2.15
N ALA A 11 -1.51 -2.22 1.99
CA ALA A 11 -1.82 -1.31 0.90
C ALA A 11 -1.13 0.04 1.13
N SER A 12 -0.25 0.44 0.22
CA SER A 12 0.49 1.72 0.22
C SER A 12 -0.04 2.70 -0.83
N GLY A 13 -0.83 2.23 -1.81
CA GLY A 13 -1.40 3.03 -2.87
C GLY A 13 -2.87 2.70 -3.15
N VAL A 14 -3.66 3.73 -3.43
CA VAL A 14 -5.06 3.62 -3.86
C VAL A 14 -5.18 4.38 -5.17
N TRP A 15 -5.49 3.63 -6.23
CA TRP A 15 -5.61 4.13 -7.59
C TRP A 15 -7.06 4.07 -8.04
N VAL A 16 -7.63 5.19 -8.42
CA VAL A 16 -9.06 5.27 -8.72
C VAL A 16 -9.33 6.11 -9.97
N PRO A 17 -10.40 5.78 -10.74
CA PRO A 17 -10.75 6.53 -11.93
C PRO A 17 -11.54 7.83 -11.63
N SER A 18 -12.05 7.96 -10.39
CA SER A 18 -12.84 9.11 -9.97
C SER A 18 -12.96 9.17 -8.45
N HIS A 19 -13.39 10.31 -7.91
CA HIS A 19 -13.61 10.55 -6.47
C HIS A 19 -12.36 10.36 -5.59
N GLY A 20 -11.17 10.44 -6.17
CA GLY A 20 -9.92 10.17 -5.46
C GLY A 20 -9.73 11.04 -4.23
N ARG A 21 -10.00 12.33 -4.34
CA ARG A 21 -9.89 13.28 -3.20
C ARG A 21 -10.88 12.97 -2.09
N GLU A 22 -12.11 12.60 -2.43
CA GLU A 22 -13.15 12.24 -1.45
C GLU A 22 -12.80 10.95 -0.72
N ILE A 23 -12.27 9.96 -1.44
CA ILE A 23 -11.77 8.70 -0.89
C ILE A 23 -10.59 8.96 0.05
N ALA A 24 -9.63 9.78 -0.37
CA ALA A 24 -8.48 10.16 0.44
C ALA A 24 -8.89 10.88 1.74
N GLU A 25 -9.86 11.78 1.66
CA GLU A 25 -10.40 12.49 2.84
C GLU A 25 -11.12 11.52 3.80
N ALA A 26 -11.89 10.57 3.27
CA ALA A 26 -12.56 9.55 4.06
C ALA A 26 -11.55 8.62 4.76
N LEU A 27 -10.49 8.22 4.08
CA LEU A 27 -9.40 7.44 4.64
C LEU A 27 -8.66 8.23 5.74
N ALA A 28 -8.33 9.49 5.49
CA ALA A 28 -7.65 10.34 6.45
C ALA A 28 -8.43 10.45 7.77
N LYS A 29 -9.74 10.69 7.70
CA LYS A 29 -10.61 10.77 8.88
C LYS A 29 -10.67 9.47 9.68
N ARG A 30 -10.55 8.32 9.02
CA ARG A 30 -10.54 7.02 9.69
C ARG A 30 -9.18 6.70 10.28
N LEU A 31 -8.12 6.91 9.52
CA LEU A 31 -6.77 6.50 9.94
C LEU A 31 -6.21 7.40 11.04
N VAL A 32 -6.61 8.66 11.11
CA VAL A 32 -6.18 9.57 12.20
C VAL A 32 -6.67 9.13 13.58
N CYS A 33 -7.71 8.29 13.65
CA CYS A 33 -8.19 7.73 14.91
C CYS A 33 -7.26 6.64 15.48
N ILE A 34 -6.34 6.12 14.67
CA ILE A 34 -5.32 5.14 15.08
C ILE A 34 -4.17 5.92 15.68
N ILE A 35 -4.09 5.96 17.00
CA ILE A 35 -3.09 6.73 17.74
C ILE A 35 -1.99 5.81 18.29
N PRO A 36 -0.74 6.29 18.35
CA PRO A 36 0.34 5.59 19.03
C PRO A 36 0.00 5.29 20.48
N LYS A 37 0.21 4.04 20.89
CA LYS A 37 0.02 3.58 22.27
C LYS A 37 1.27 2.88 22.77
N PRO A 38 1.48 2.75 24.11
CA PRO A 38 2.55 1.93 24.66
C PRO A 38 2.53 0.51 24.09
N LEU A 39 3.71 -0.11 23.91
CA LEU A 39 3.84 -1.42 23.25
C LEU A 39 3.20 -2.57 24.05
N ASP A 40 2.99 -2.39 25.33
CA ASP A 40 2.30 -3.32 26.23
C ASP A 40 0.77 -3.11 26.28
N ASP A 41 0.26 -2.06 25.63
CA ASP A 41 -1.18 -1.83 25.49
C ASP A 41 -1.77 -2.89 24.54
N PRO A 42 -2.77 -3.67 24.97
CA PRO A 42 -3.40 -4.70 24.11
C PRO A 42 -4.13 -4.11 22.88
N GLU A 43 -4.43 -2.82 22.90
CA GLU A 43 -5.05 -2.09 21.81
C GLU A 43 -4.05 -1.30 20.96
N ALA A 44 -2.73 -1.54 21.13
CA ALA A 44 -1.73 -0.93 20.27
C ALA A 44 -1.82 -1.48 18.83
N GLU A 45 -1.99 -0.59 17.85
CA GLU A 45 -2.17 -0.92 16.44
C GLU A 45 -0.98 -0.53 15.58
N ILE A 46 -0.09 0.35 16.10
CA ILE A 46 1.08 0.88 15.38
C ILE A 46 2.36 0.37 16.01
N ALA A 47 3.32 -0.05 15.20
CA ALA A 47 4.65 -0.43 15.67
C ALA A 47 5.54 0.79 15.92
N ALA A 48 6.39 0.71 16.95
CA ALA A 48 7.40 1.70 17.23
C ALA A 48 8.64 1.51 16.36
N PHE A 49 9.29 2.60 16.01
CA PHE A 49 10.61 2.59 15.39
C PHE A 49 11.69 2.29 16.44
N THR A 50 12.54 1.32 16.16
CA THR A 50 13.69 0.97 17.01
C THR A 50 14.72 2.11 17.04
N ASN A 51 14.79 2.88 15.96
CA ASN A 51 15.71 4.02 15.84
C ASN A 51 14.87 5.28 15.52
N PRO A 52 14.75 6.23 16.46
CA PRO A 52 14.01 7.48 16.27
C PRO A 52 14.43 8.27 15.01
N LYS A 53 15.72 8.26 14.68
CA LYS A 53 16.24 8.97 13.50
C LYS A 53 15.67 8.44 12.18
N VAL A 54 15.24 7.18 12.14
CA VAL A 54 14.58 6.62 10.94
C VAL A 54 13.18 7.23 10.78
N ALA A 55 12.41 7.33 11.86
CA ALA A 55 11.12 7.97 11.85
C ALA A 55 11.21 9.46 11.46
N GLU A 56 12.15 10.19 12.06
CA GLU A 56 12.44 11.59 11.72
C GLU A 56 12.84 11.73 10.24
N GLY A 57 13.72 10.85 9.75
CA GLY A 57 14.16 10.83 8.36
C GLY A 57 13.02 10.60 7.37
N ILE A 58 12.13 9.62 7.65
CA ILE A 58 10.94 9.35 6.83
C ILE A 58 10.01 10.56 6.85
N SER A 59 9.72 11.14 8.03
CA SER A 59 8.88 12.33 8.13
C SER A 59 9.45 13.50 7.35
N GLY A 60 10.75 13.77 7.49
CA GLY A 60 11.44 14.83 6.75
C GLY A 60 11.44 14.61 5.24
N LEU A 61 11.54 13.35 4.78
CA LEU A 61 11.45 13.02 3.36
C LEU A 61 10.05 13.31 2.80
N ILE A 62 9.00 12.93 3.51
CA ILE A 62 7.62 13.23 3.13
C ILE A 62 7.43 14.76 3.07
N ASP A 63 7.87 15.50 4.10
CA ASP A 63 7.74 16.95 4.14
C ASP A 63 8.51 17.65 3.02
N ASN A 64 9.67 17.11 2.62
CA ASN A 64 10.40 17.61 1.46
C ASN A 64 9.68 17.35 0.14
N GLN A 65 9.09 16.17 -0.03
CA GLN A 65 8.32 15.84 -1.23
C GLN A 65 6.99 16.61 -1.30
N LEU A 66 6.37 16.94 -0.17
CA LEU A 66 5.18 17.82 -0.13
C LEU A 66 5.47 19.26 -0.55
N LYS A 67 6.74 19.70 -0.64
CA LYS A 67 7.10 21.00 -1.23
C LYS A 67 6.94 21.03 -2.75
N VAL A 68 6.92 19.83 -3.39
CA VAL A 68 6.58 19.71 -4.80
C VAL A 68 5.06 19.92 -4.94
N PRO A 69 4.60 20.82 -5.81
CA PRO A 69 3.16 21.04 -6.01
C PRO A 69 2.44 19.76 -6.48
N GLY A 70 1.17 19.61 -6.10
CA GLY A 70 0.32 18.51 -6.55
C GLY A 70 0.15 17.38 -5.54
N ALA A 71 0.61 17.54 -4.29
CA ALA A 71 0.26 16.62 -3.21
C ALA A 71 -0.15 17.33 -1.92
N THR A 72 -0.99 16.68 -1.15
CA THR A 72 -1.49 17.21 0.13
C THR A 72 -1.57 16.09 1.17
N ASP A 73 -0.98 16.30 2.34
CA ASP A 73 -1.21 15.46 3.54
C ASP A 73 -2.59 15.78 4.12
N LEU A 74 -3.57 14.90 3.86
CA LEU A 74 -4.93 15.08 4.33
C LEU A 74 -5.08 14.75 5.81
N THR A 75 -4.26 13.84 6.34
CA THR A 75 -4.26 13.53 7.77
C THR A 75 -3.76 14.69 8.62
N ALA A 76 -2.90 15.57 8.10
CA ALA A 76 -2.42 16.75 8.81
C ALA A 76 -3.56 17.71 9.22
N LYS A 77 -4.70 17.67 8.52
CA LYS A 77 -5.89 18.49 8.85
C LYS A 77 -6.70 17.95 10.03
N HIS A 78 -6.53 16.66 10.32
CA HIS A 78 -7.34 15.93 11.29
C HIS A 78 -6.52 15.43 12.49
N ARG A 79 -5.19 15.39 12.34
CA ARG A 79 -4.25 14.96 13.37
C ARG A 79 -3.98 16.06 14.38
N ASP A 80 -4.07 15.73 15.66
CA ASP A 80 -3.62 16.62 16.72
C ASP A 80 -2.09 16.46 16.91
N GLY A 81 -1.31 17.40 16.42
CA GLY A 81 0.14 17.42 16.58
C GLY A 81 0.94 16.94 15.36
N GLU A 82 2.18 16.58 15.60
CA GLU A 82 3.16 16.22 14.56
C GLU A 82 2.97 14.77 14.09
N ARG A 83 3.58 14.45 12.94
CA ARG A 83 3.61 13.07 12.41
C ARG A 83 4.47 12.15 13.27
N VAL A 84 5.60 12.67 13.75
CA VAL A 84 6.46 11.95 14.69
C VAL A 84 5.92 12.12 16.10
N VAL A 85 5.66 11.02 16.78
CA VAL A 85 5.10 10.99 18.13
C VAL A 85 6.01 10.19 19.04
N GLU A 86 6.35 10.77 20.20
CA GLU A 86 7.07 10.08 21.25
C GLU A 86 6.11 9.77 22.40
N THR A 87 6.00 8.51 22.76
CA THR A 87 5.21 8.06 23.91
C THR A 87 5.82 6.82 24.54
N ALA A 88 5.81 6.75 25.88
CA ALA A 88 6.38 5.65 26.66
C ALA A 88 7.83 5.29 26.29
N GLY A 89 8.64 6.28 25.91
CA GLY A 89 10.05 6.08 25.51
C GLY A 89 10.23 5.45 24.13
N CYS A 90 9.16 5.34 23.34
CA CYS A 90 9.17 4.84 21.97
C CYS A 90 8.78 5.94 20.99
N THR A 91 9.32 5.86 19.76
CA THR A 91 9.02 6.80 18.67
C THR A 91 8.15 6.12 17.64
N PHE A 92 7.11 6.80 17.19
CA PHE A 92 6.12 6.34 16.24
C PHE A 92 5.95 7.34 15.10
N LEU A 93 5.45 6.86 13.96
CA LEU A 93 4.87 7.71 12.91
C LEU A 93 3.36 7.53 12.88
N SER A 94 2.63 8.61 13.04
CA SER A 94 1.17 8.62 12.91
C SER A 94 0.74 8.28 11.50
N PRO A 95 -0.36 7.57 11.29
CA PRO A 95 -0.87 7.26 9.96
C PRO A 95 -0.96 8.49 9.07
N THR A 96 -0.58 8.32 7.80
CA THR A 96 -0.49 9.43 6.85
C THR A 96 -1.17 9.06 5.54
N VAL A 97 -2.09 9.91 5.10
CA VAL A 97 -2.80 9.81 3.82
C VAL A 97 -2.44 11.00 2.95
N ILE A 98 -1.85 10.72 1.82
CA ILE A 98 -1.47 11.74 0.83
C ILE A 98 -2.44 11.67 -0.35
N TRP A 99 -3.07 12.79 -0.67
CA TRP A 99 -3.73 13.00 -1.95
C TRP A 99 -2.71 13.49 -2.95
N CYS A 100 -2.58 12.82 -4.09
CA CYS A 100 -1.76 13.26 -5.22
C CYS A 100 -2.64 13.60 -6.42
N GLU A 101 -2.47 14.80 -6.99
CA GLU A 101 -3.23 15.31 -8.14
C GLU A 101 -2.80 14.66 -9.45
N ALA A 102 -1.59 14.09 -9.48
CA ALA A 102 -1.04 13.45 -10.66
C ALA A 102 -0.16 12.24 -10.27
N PRO A 103 -0.13 11.20 -11.11
CA PRO A 103 0.65 9.98 -10.86
C PRO A 103 2.18 10.20 -10.91
N GLU A 104 2.63 11.29 -11.52
CA GLU A 104 4.05 11.66 -11.62
C GLU A 104 4.60 12.30 -10.32
N HIS A 105 3.73 12.64 -9.37
CA HIS A 105 4.20 13.19 -8.10
C HIS A 105 5.04 12.16 -7.33
N PRO A 106 6.19 12.53 -6.73
CA PRO A 106 7.08 11.58 -6.04
C PRO A 106 6.39 10.74 -4.96
N LEU A 107 5.34 11.27 -4.30
CA LEU A 107 4.57 10.54 -3.29
C LEU A 107 3.48 9.64 -3.87
N ALA A 108 3.19 9.71 -5.16
CA ALA A 108 2.07 8.97 -5.76
C ALA A 108 2.27 7.45 -5.76
N ASN A 109 3.53 7.01 -5.92
CA ASN A 109 3.90 5.59 -5.94
C ASN A 109 5.12 5.35 -5.04
N THR A 110 4.98 5.71 -3.77
CA THR A 110 6.02 5.54 -2.75
C THR A 110 5.50 4.69 -1.61
N GLU A 111 6.33 3.80 -1.13
CA GLU A 111 6.04 2.93 0.01
C GLU A 111 6.94 3.32 1.18
N PHE A 112 6.39 3.30 2.40
CA PHE A 112 7.12 3.54 3.63
C PHE A 112 6.80 2.45 4.66
N LEU A 113 7.75 2.22 5.58
CA LEU A 113 7.62 1.24 6.65
C LEU A 113 6.81 1.76 7.85
N PHE A 114 5.65 2.36 7.59
CA PHE A 114 4.66 2.77 8.58
C PHE A 114 3.29 2.90 7.90
N PRO A 115 2.17 3.10 8.62
CA PRO A 115 0.85 3.27 8.02
C PRO A 115 0.78 4.50 7.11
N PHE A 116 1.11 4.31 5.86
CA PHE A 116 1.16 5.33 4.81
C PHE A 116 0.35 4.88 3.61
N VAL A 117 -0.41 5.78 3.03
CA VAL A 117 -1.10 5.54 1.77
C VAL A 117 -1.15 6.79 0.92
N SER A 118 -0.83 6.65 -0.35
CA SER A 118 -1.13 7.64 -1.39
C SER A 118 -2.44 7.31 -2.09
N VAL A 119 -3.21 8.32 -2.46
CA VAL A 119 -4.42 8.20 -3.28
C VAL A 119 -4.20 9.02 -4.53
N VAL A 120 -4.40 8.41 -5.69
CA VAL A 120 -4.16 9.01 -7.00
C VAL A 120 -5.36 8.76 -7.90
N GLU A 121 -5.80 9.79 -8.61
CA GLU A 121 -6.86 9.67 -9.61
C GLU A 121 -6.25 9.64 -11.01
N VAL A 122 -6.52 8.56 -11.76
CA VAL A 122 -6.06 8.36 -13.14
C VAL A 122 -7.14 7.64 -13.95
N PRO A 123 -7.19 7.79 -15.28
CA PRO A 123 -8.09 7.01 -16.12
C PRO A 123 -7.97 5.51 -15.84
N GLN A 124 -9.10 4.80 -15.82
CA GLN A 124 -9.13 3.37 -15.49
C GLN A 124 -8.19 2.54 -16.36
N GLU A 125 -8.10 2.87 -17.63
CA GLU A 125 -7.23 2.20 -18.62
C GLU A 125 -5.74 2.36 -18.33
N GLU A 126 -5.34 3.40 -17.58
CA GLU A 126 -3.94 3.66 -17.21
C GLU A 126 -3.55 3.02 -15.87
N ILE A 127 -4.52 2.61 -15.04
CA ILE A 127 -4.25 2.18 -13.66
C ILE A 127 -3.21 1.04 -13.62
N LEU A 128 -3.38 0.01 -14.44
CA LEU A 128 -2.49 -1.16 -14.43
C LEU A 128 -1.04 -0.76 -14.78
N ASP A 129 -0.85 0.06 -15.81
CA ASP A 129 0.47 0.51 -16.24
C ASP A 129 1.11 1.44 -15.19
N ARG A 130 0.30 2.26 -14.50
CA ARG A 130 0.77 3.20 -13.50
C ARG A 130 1.15 2.55 -12.17
N ILE A 131 0.46 1.49 -11.78
CA ILE A 131 0.80 0.71 -10.57
C ILE A 131 2.15 0.04 -10.76
N GLY A 132 2.42 -0.54 -11.94
CA GLY A 132 3.63 -1.31 -12.23
C GLY A 132 3.75 -2.60 -11.41
N PRO A 133 4.97 -3.16 -11.31
CA PRO A 133 5.21 -4.40 -10.57
C PRO A 133 4.74 -4.31 -9.12
N SER A 134 3.84 -5.21 -8.72
CA SER A 134 3.19 -5.18 -7.40
C SER A 134 3.06 -6.58 -6.79
N LEU A 135 3.43 -6.69 -5.53
CA LEU A 135 3.30 -7.94 -4.79
C LEU A 135 1.84 -8.35 -4.60
N VAL A 136 0.98 -7.39 -4.31
CA VAL A 136 -0.46 -7.65 -4.14
C VAL A 136 -1.30 -6.46 -4.59
N VAL A 137 -2.34 -6.76 -5.35
CA VAL A 137 -3.36 -5.80 -5.75
C VAL A 137 -4.74 -6.32 -5.35
N THR A 138 -5.58 -5.43 -4.83
CA THR A 138 -7.01 -5.69 -4.65
C THR A 138 -7.77 -4.77 -5.60
N ALA A 139 -8.39 -5.33 -6.61
CA ALA A 139 -9.25 -4.63 -7.55
C ALA A 139 -10.72 -4.69 -7.09
N ILE A 140 -11.23 -3.57 -6.59
CA ILE A 140 -12.64 -3.45 -6.17
C ILE A 140 -13.45 -2.96 -7.37
N THR A 141 -13.86 -3.88 -8.22
CA THR A 141 -14.56 -3.58 -9.48
C THR A 141 -15.46 -4.74 -9.89
N GLU A 142 -16.47 -4.44 -10.71
CA GLU A 142 -17.33 -5.41 -11.43
C GLU A 142 -17.09 -5.33 -12.95
N ASP A 143 -16.17 -4.49 -13.43
CA ASP A 143 -15.82 -4.37 -14.83
C ASP A 143 -14.98 -5.58 -15.27
N GLU A 144 -15.62 -6.48 -16.01
CA GLU A 144 -15.01 -7.72 -16.51
C GLU A 144 -13.81 -7.45 -17.42
N THR A 145 -13.82 -6.38 -18.20
CA THR A 145 -12.70 -6.02 -19.08
C THR A 145 -11.49 -5.60 -18.26
N PHE A 146 -11.71 -4.79 -17.25
CA PHE A 146 -10.66 -4.35 -16.33
C PHE A 146 -10.09 -5.54 -15.53
N ILE A 147 -10.95 -6.44 -15.02
CA ILE A 147 -10.54 -7.68 -14.36
C ILE A 147 -9.69 -8.53 -15.30
N HIS A 148 -10.11 -8.68 -16.55
CA HIS A 148 -9.38 -9.50 -17.54
C HIS A 148 -7.99 -8.95 -17.85
N ASN A 149 -7.84 -7.64 -17.88
CA ASN A 149 -6.54 -6.99 -18.06
C ASN A 149 -5.58 -7.31 -16.89
N PHE A 150 -6.07 -7.27 -15.64
CA PHE A 150 -5.27 -7.67 -14.49
C PHE A 150 -4.89 -9.16 -14.51
N LEU A 151 -5.83 -10.04 -14.87
CA LEU A 151 -5.56 -11.48 -14.99
C LEU A 151 -4.53 -11.81 -16.08
N GLY A 152 -4.47 -10.99 -17.13
CA GLY A 152 -3.48 -11.12 -18.22
C GLY A 152 -2.12 -10.51 -17.91
N SER A 153 -1.98 -9.74 -16.84
CA SER A 153 -0.75 -9.05 -16.47
C SER A 153 0.19 -9.97 -15.69
N SER A 154 1.48 -9.88 -16.01
CA SER A 154 2.56 -10.51 -15.25
C SER A 154 3.15 -9.59 -14.16
N GLU A 155 2.66 -8.36 -14.05
CA GLU A 155 3.16 -7.35 -13.12
C GLU A 155 2.60 -7.50 -11.70
N VAL A 156 1.52 -8.28 -11.54
CA VAL A 156 0.84 -8.48 -10.25
C VAL A 156 1.02 -9.93 -9.80
N GLU A 157 1.73 -10.13 -8.69
CA GLU A 157 2.02 -11.46 -8.16
C GLU A 157 0.79 -12.11 -7.52
N ARG A 158 0.02 -11.33 -6.75
CA ARG A 158 -1.23 -11.77 -6.13
C ARG A 158 -2.35 -10.77 -6.39
N LEU A 159 -3.41 -11.26 -7.01
CA LEU A 159 -4.58 -10.47 -7.35
C LEU A 159 -5.79 -10.91 -6.53
N ASN A 160 -6.43 -9.96 -5.86
CA ASN A 160 -7.74 -10.12 -5.24
C ASN A 160 -8.78 -9.34 -6.05
N ILE A 161 -9.94 -9.93 -6.27
CA ILE A 161 -11.06 -9.27 -6.93
C ILE A 161 -12.19 -9.08 -5.91
N GLY A 162 -12.71 -7.86 -5.80
CA GLY A 162 -13.70 -7.48 -4.79
C GLY A 162 -13.09 -6.96 -3.48
N PRO A 163 -13.88 -6.75 -2.44
CA PRO A 163 -13.46 -6.10 -1.19
C PRO A 163 -12.69 -7.05 -0.27
N ILE A 164 -11.57 -7.57 -0.75
CA ILE A 164 -10.69 -8.49 -0.03
C ILE A 164 -9.47 -7.70 0.46
N SER A 165 -9.14 -7.82 1.74
CA SER A 165 -7.98 -7.15 2.29
C SER A 165 -6.68 -7.73 1.74
N THR A 166 -5.71 -6.87 1.43
CA THR A 166 -4.39 -7.28 0.90
C THR A 166 -3.61 -8.17 1.86
N ASN A 167 -3.86 -8.07 3.17
CA ASN A 167 -3.22 -8.88 4.20
C ASN A 167 -3.95 -10.21 4.50
N GLN A 168 -5.03 -10.51 3.79
CA GLN A 168 -5.71 -11.80 3.90
C GLN A 168 -4.99 -12.83 3.05
N ILE A 169 -4.31 -13.76 3.70
CA ILE A 169 -3.57 -14.86 3.06
C ILE A 169 -4.16 -16.21 3.45
N SER A 170 -4.09 -17.18 2.54
CA SER A 170 -4.52 -18.57 2.76
C SER A 170 -3.59 -19.52 1.99
N TRP A 171 -3.76 -20.83 2.14
CA TRP A 171 -2.92 -21.82 1.46
C TRP A 171 -3.02 -21.77 -0.07
N ASP A 172 -4.19 -21.41 -0.60
CA ASP A 172 -4.48 -21.24 -2.01
C ASP A 172 -4.22 -19.81 -2.51
N GLN A 173 -3.98 -18.89 -1.59
CA GLN A 173 -3.64 -17.49 -1.85
C GLN A 173 -2.42 -17.10 -0.99
N PRO A 174 -1.23 -17.62 -1.33
CA PRO A 174 -0.03 -17.38 -0.55
C PRO A 174 0.43 -15.92 -0.62
N HIS A 175 1.38 -15.59 0.25
CA HIS A 175 1.93 -14.25 0.34
C HIS A 175 2.58 -13.79 -0.97
N GLU A 176 3.33 -14.66 -1.63
CA GLU A 176 4.07 -14.36 -2.86
C GLU A 176 3.69 -15.39 -3.92
N GLY A 177 2.92 -14.96 -4.94
CA GLY A 177 2.60 -15.78 -6.09
C GLY A 177 2.08 -17.18 -5.80
N ASN A 178 2.01 -18.00 -6.83
CA ASN A 178 1.55 -19.38 -6.71
C ASN A 178 2.75 -20.36 -6.64
N LEU A 179 2.79 -21.19 -5.61
CA LEU A 179 3.84 -22.20 -5.47
C LEU A 179 3.93 -23.12 -6.69
N PHE A 180 2.82 -23.42 -7.36
CA PHE A 180 2.81 -24.23 -8.57
C PHE A 180 3.57 -23.56 -9.71
N ASP A 181 3.43 -22.27 -9.91
CA ASP A 181 4.16 -21.53 -10.94
C ASP A 181 5.67 -21.58 -10.66
N PHE A 182 6.07 -21.42 -9.41
CA PHE A 182 7.47 -21.57 -9.02
C PHE A 182 8.01 -22.99 -9.26
N LEU A 183 7.26 -24.02 -8.90
CA LEU A 183 7.68 -25.42 -9.04
C LEU A 183 7.66 -25.92 -10.49
N TYR A 184 6.75 -25.40 -11.31
CA TYR A 184 6.51 -25.86 -12.68
C TYR A 184 6.85 -24.80 -13.75
N GLN A 185 7.60 -23.78 -13.40
CA GLN A 185 8.06 -22.73 -14.33
C GLN A 185 8.93 -23.29 -15.48
N GLN A 186 9.58 -24.41 -15.26
CA GLN A 186 10.38 -25.02 -16.30
C GLN A 186 9.51 -25.83 -17.27
N ARG A 187 9.72 -25.56 -18.56
CA ARG A 187 9.01 -26.27 -19.62
C ARG A 187 9.31 -27.76 -19.55
N ALA A 188 8.27 -28.60 -19.44
CA ALA A 188 8.40 -30.01 -19.72
C ALA A 188 8.69 -30.20 -21.22
N LEU A 189 9.87 -30.74 -21.56
CA LEU A 189 10.26 -30.99 -22.93
C LEU A 189 10.33 -32.50 -23.18
N GLN A 190 9.55 -32.98 -24.13
CA GLN A 190 9.65 -34.34 -24.63
C GLN A 190 10.01 -34.32 -26.12
N VAL A 191 11.10 -34.97 -26.48
CA VAL A 191 11.55 -35.07 -27.86
C VAL A 191 11.57 -36.53 -28.29
N ASN A 192 10.76 -36.87 -29.29
CA ASN A 192 10.86 -38.17 -29.96
C ASN A 192 11.76 -37.97 -31.19
N ARG A 193 12.99 -38.49 -31.13
CA ARG A 193 13.87 -38.59 -32.27
C ARG A 193 13.54 -39.96 -32.91
N GLY A 194 12.61 -39.94 -33.90
CA GLY A 194 12.32 -41.12 -34.69
C GLY A 194 13.61 -41.75 -35.19
N ARG A 195 13.71 -43.08 -35.05
CA ARG A 195 14.76 -43.88 -35.67
C ARG A 195 14.51 -44.04 -37.16
#